data_1d80ec69bc3187826236388d9603f212
#
_entry.id   1d80ec69bc3187826236388d9603f212
#
_cell.length_a   1.000
_cell.length_b   1.000
_cell.length_c   1.000
_cell.angle_alpha   90.00
_cell.angle_beta   90.00
_cell.angle_gamma   90.00
#
_symmetry.space_group_name_H-M   'P 1'
#
loop_
_entity.id
_entity.type
_entity.pdbx_description
1 polymer ?
#
loop_
_entity_poly.entity_id
_entity_poly.type
_entity_poly.pdbx_seq_one_letter_code
_entity_poly.pdbx_strand_id
1 'polypeptide(L)'
;MKRLCRRDLLKHSLGASAALVGGISYERNALMAHMMAPQQAAAREPVKGLQRGKFGKYEVSRLIIGGDPVSGVAHAGELVYQADFMRQYFTTPKILETLTVAEENGINTLLMRADDRIISHYNMFKKERGGTLQWIATSAPEQGSPVENAKRARDNGAIAVYLHGGVADDLVKAGKVDEIGEIVEGFKKLGIMAGIGSHLLDTARACVHARIDPDFYMVTINRVNYYCSEAAEVGIFMRSIKKPWIAFKVLGAGRVKPQEGFRLAFEHGGDFLAVGMFDWQIRDDVAHVQEMLAKGIDRFRDWA
;
A
#
# COMPACT_ATOMS: atom_id res chain seq x y z
N MET A 1 24.85 -23.93 -47.29
CA MET A 1 24.07 -23.03 -46.45
C MET A 1 22.62 -23.45 -46.45
N LYS A 2 22.10 -24.07 -45.37
CA LYS A 2 20.69 -24.45 -45.24
C LYS A 2 19.87 -23.18 -44.95
N ARG A 3 18.90 -22.87 -45.78
CA ARG A 3 17.95 -21.76 -45.53
C ARG A 3 17.08 -22.13 -44.31
N LEU A 4 17.18 -21.39 -43.26
CA LEU A 4 16.28 -21.50 -42.12
C LEU A 4 14.83 -21.17 -42.54
N CYS A 5 13.91 -22.09 -42.28
CA CYS A 5 12.50 -21.90 -42.55
C CYS A 5 11.89 -20.87 -41.59
N ARG A 6 10.91 -20.07 -42.03
CA ARG A 6 10.16 -19.10 -41.21
C ARG A 6 9.65 -19.72 -39.87
N ARG A 7 9.34 -21.01 -39.89
CA ARG A 7 8.86 -21.75 -38.72
C ARG A 7 9.95 -21.98 -37.65
N ASP A 8 11.21 -22.14 -38.08
CA ASP A 8 12.36 -22.29 -37.20
C ASP A 8 12.79 -20.94 -36.62
N LEU A 9 12.67 -19.86 -37.38
CA LEU A 9 12.88 -18.50 -36.90
C LEU A 9 11.89 -18.12 -35.79
N LEU A 10 10.60 -18.47 -35.94
CA LEU A 10 9.56 -18.25 -34.94
C LEU A 10 9.77 -19.09 -33.67
N LYS A 11 10.27 -20.32 -33.78
CA LYS A 11 10.59 -21.15 -32.59
C LYS A 11 11.79 -20.62 -31.80
N HIS A 12 12.78 -20.06 -32.50
CA HIS A 12 13.97 -19.48 -31.84
C HIS A 12 13.69 -18.08 -31.29
N SER A 13 12.81 -17.28 -31.91
CA SER A 13 12.38 -15.99 -31.38
C SER A 13 11.48 -16.13 -30.16
N LEU A 14 10.62 -17.16 -30.09
CA LEU A 14 9.82 -17.45 -28.89
C LEU A 14 10.68 -17.94 -27.72
N GLY A 15 11.74 -18.69 -27.97
CA GLY A 15 12.69 -19.13 -26.92
C GLY A 15 13.59 -18.01 -26.40
N ALA A 16 14.04 -17.08 -27.27
CA ALA A 16 14.87 -15.94 -26.89
C ALA A 16 14.05 -14.84 -26.19
N SER A 17 12.76 -14.70 -26.54
CA SER A 17 11.86 -13.74 -25.87
C SER A 17 11.53 -14.17 -24.45
N ALA A 18 11.52 -15.45 -24.13
CA ALA A 18 11.27 -15.94 -22.78
C ALA A 18 12.44 -15.66 -21.80
N ALA A 19 13.65 -15.45 -22.32
CA ALA A 19 14.83 -15.16 -21.47
C ALA A 19 15.05 -13.65 -21.23
N LEU A 20 14.42 -12.78 -22.02
CA LEU A 20 14.53 -11.31 -21.88
C LEU A 20 13.33 -10.65 -21.21
N VAL A 21 12.27 -11.40 -20.88
CA VAL A 21 11.08 -10.92 -20.18
C VAL A 21 11.07 -11.47 -18.74
N GLY A 22 12.18 -11.34 -18.05
CA GLY A 22 12.30 -11.55 -16.59
C GLY A 22 11.61 -10.46 -15.76
N GLY A 23 10.43 -9.99 -16.16
CA GLY A 23 9.73 -8.89 -15.52
C GLY A 23 8.23 -8.84 -15.80
N ILE A 24 7.60 -9.95 -16.16
CA ILE A 24 6.14 -9.99 -16.20
C ILE A 24 5.67 -9.91 -14.75
N SER A 25 5.05 -8.79 -14.39
CA SER A 25 4.65 -8.55 -13.01
C SER A 25 3.72 -9.67 -12.53
N TYR A 26 3.86 -10.05 -11.26
CA TYR A 26 2.97 -11.00 -10.60
C TYR A 26 1.49 -10.61 -10.80
N GLU A 27 1.19 -9.32 -10.69
CA GLU A 27 -0.17 -8.79 -10.87
C GLU A 27 -0.72 -9.05 -12.27
N ARG A 28 0.09 -8.89 -13.32
CA ARG A 28 -0.34 -9.22 -14.69
C ARG A 28 -0.67 -10.70 -14.82
N ASN A 29 0.17 -11.57 -14.28
CA ASN A 29 -0.06 -13.01 -14.36
C ASN A 29 -1.28 -13.41 -13.54
N ALA A 30 -1.46 -12.83 -12.34
CA ALA A 30 -2.62 -13.06 -11.50
C ALA A 30 -3.90 -12.53 -12.15
N LEU A 31 -3.85 -11.35 -12.77
CA LEU A 31 -4.97 -10.79 -13.52
C LEU A 31 -5.35 -11.67 -14.73
N MET A 32 -4.36 -12.09 -15.52
CA MET A 32 -4.60 -12.98 -16.67
C MET A 32 -5.17 -14.32 -16.22
N ALA A 33 -4.65 -14.88 -15.11
CA ALA A 33 -5.18 -16.12 -14.54
C ALA A 33 -6.63 -15.95 -14.07
N HIS A 34 -6.97 -14.80 -13.45
CA HIS A 34 -8.34 -14.50 -13.03
C HIS A 34 -9.29 -14.31 -14.22
N MET A 35 -8.86 -13.62 -15.28
CA MET A 35 -9.65 -13.45 -16.51
C MET A 35 -9.85 -14.76 -17.27
N MET A 36 -8.92 -15.72 -17.17
CA MET A 36 -8.99 -17.02 -17.81
C MET A 36 -9.62 -18.10 -16.93
N ALA A 37 -9.74 -17.88 -15.62
CA ALA A 37 -10.45 -18.78 -14.73
C ALA A 37 -11.96 -18.72 -15.04
N PRO A 38 -12.65 -19.86 -15.12
CA PRO A 38 -14.12 -19.83 -15.21
C PRO A 38 -14.67 -19.06 -14.02
N GLN A 39 -15.61 -18.14 -14.28
CA GLN A 39 -16.24 -17.26 -13.28
C GLN A 39 -17.04 -17.97 -12.17
N GLN A 40 -16.81 -19.23 -11.97
CA GLN A 40 -17.35 -20.05 -10.88
C GLN A 40 -16.34 -20.28 -9.76
N ALA A 41 -15.60 -19.25 -9.34
CA ALA A 41 -15.04 -19.32 -8.00
C ALA A 41 -16.25 -19.24 -7.06
N ALA A 42 -16.70 -20.41 -6.57
CA ALA A 42 -17.64 -20.47 -5.46
C ALA A 42 -17.18 -19.46 -4.41
N ALA A 43 -18.09 -18.65 -3.91
CA ALA A 43 -17.80 -17.68 -2.86
C ALA A 43 -17.06 -18.43 -1.73
N ARG A 44 -15.76 -18.23 -1.65
CA ARG A 44 -14.95 -18.88 -0.64
C ARG A 44 -15.24 -18.21 0.69
N GLU A 45 -15.38 -19.00 1.75
CA GLU A 45 -15.60 -18.46 3.09
C GLU A 45 -14.52 -17.42 3.46
N PRO A 46 -14.92 -16.30 4.09
CA PRO A 46 -13.97 -15.29 4.53
C PRO A 46 -12.94 -15.82 5.53
N VAL A 47 -11.72 -15.32 5.44
CA VAL A 47 -10.66 -15.64 6.41
C VAL A 47 -10.93 -14.86 7.69
N LYS A 48 -10.97 -15.56 8.84
CA LYS A 48 -11.21 -14.95 10.16
C LYS A 48 -9.93 -14.94 10.99
N GLY A 49 -9.84 -13.98 11.93
CA GLY A 49 -8.74 -13.96 12.91
C GLY A 49 -7.49 -13.23 12.44
N LEU A 50 -7.60 -12.30 11.47
CA LEU A 50 -6.48 -11.44 11.10
C LEU A 50 -6.02 -10.64 12.32
N GLN A 51 -4.73 -10.75 12.65
CA GLN A 51 -4.14 -10.10 13.81
C GLN A 51 -4.17 -8.57 13.67
N ARG A 52 -4.31 -7.90 14.81
CA ARG A 52 -4.28 -6.45 14.94
C ARG A 52 -3.06 -6.01 15.76
N GLY A 53 -2.72 -4.73 15.66
CA GLY A 53 -1.67 -4.09 16.43
C GLY A 53 -2.09 -2.71 16.91
N LYS A 54 -1.36 -2.19 17.89
CA LYS A 54 -1.55 -0.84 18.41
C LYS A 54 -1.15 0.21 17.40
N PHE A 55 -2.05 1.17 17.17
CA PHE A 55 -1.81 2.36 16.34
C PHE A 55 -2.32 3.59 17.10
N GLY A 56 -1.49 4.13 17.99
CA GLY A 56 -1.91 5.14 18.95
C GLY A 56 -3.01 4.59 19.87
N LYS A 57 -4.17 5.21 19.85
CA LYS A 57 -5.36 4.75 20.59
C LYS A 57 -6.23 3.75 19.85
N TYR A 58 -5.88 3.44 18.60
CA TYR A 58 -6.64 2.53 17.73
C TYR A 58 -5.99 1.16 17.66
N GLU A 59 -6.78 0.17 17.31
CA GLU A 59 -6.31 -1.14 16.88
C GLU A 59 -6.50 -1.26 15.37
N VAL A 60 -5.42 -1.55 14.65
CA VAL A 60 -5.37 -1.65 13.20
C VAL A 60 -4.97 -3.07 12.80
N SER A 61 -5.62 -3.63 11.80
CA SER A 61 -5.25 -4.93 11.24
C SER A 61 -3.84 -4.88 10.63
N ARG A 62 -3.08 -5.96 10.80
CA ARG A 62 -1.68 -6.04 10.30
C ARG A 62 -1.60 -5.89 8.77
N LEU A 63 -2.68 -6.18 8.06
CA LEU A 63 -2.87 -5.87 6.65
C LEU A 63 -3.92 -4.76 6.51
N ILE A 64 -3.58 -3.72 5.78
CA ILE A 64 -4.39 -2.53 5.48
C ILE A 64 -4.67 -2.52 3.98
N ILE A 65 -5.92 -2.30 3.58
CA ILE A 65 -6.23 -2.16 2.17
C ILE A 65 -5.76 -0.80 1.64
N GLY A 66 -4.85 -0.81 0.67
CA GLY A 66 -4.31 0.38 0.00
C GLY A 66 -5.20 0.86 -1.14
N GLY A 67 -5.12 2.16 -1.42
CA GLY A 67 -6.03 2.85 -2.34
C GLY A 67 -5.59 2.91 -3.79
N ASP A 68 -4.36 2.55 -4.15
CA ASP A 68 -3.85 2.77 -5.50
C ASP A 68 -4.73 2.13 -6.59
N PRO A 69 -5.13 0.83 -6.51
CA PRO A 69 -6.01 0.24 -7.52
C PRO A 69 -7.37 0.93 -7.58
N VAL A 70 -7.98 1.22 -6.43
CA VAL A 70 -9.27 1.90 -6.33
C VAL A 70 -9.22 3.31 -6.93
N SER A 71 -8.10 4.01 -6.75
CA SER A 71 -7.88 5.35 -7.32
C SER A 71 -7.48 5.32 -8.80
N GLY A 72 -7.22 4.14 -9.36
CA GLY A 72 -6.72 3.99 -10.73
C GLY A 72 -5.30 4.51 -10.91
N VAL A 73 -4.50 4.47 -9.84
CA VAL A 73 -3.08 4.84 -9.86
C VAL A 73 -2.25 3.58 -10.08
N ALA A 74 -1.60 3.50 -11.23
CA ALA A 74 -0.68 2.42 -11.57
C ALA A 74 0.76 2.89 -11.45
N HIS A 75 1.59 2.04 -10.84
CA HIS A 75 3.02 2.29 -10.67
C HIS A 75 3.91 1.41 -11.56
N ALA A 76 3.32 0.48 -12.34
CA ALA A 76 4.05 -0.34 -13.30
C ALA A 76 4.13 0.38 -14.65
N GLY A 77 5.17 1.19 -14.84
CA GLY A 77 5.34 2.04 -16.02
C GLY A 77 5.44 1.28 -17.35
N GLU A 78 5.73 -0.03 -17.30
CA GLU A 78 5.77 -0.90 -18.48
C GLU A 78 4.37 -1.27 -19.01
N LEU A 79 3.33 -1.04 -18.22
CA LEU A 79 1.93 -1.36 -18.56
C LEU A 79 1.13 -0.07 -18.80
N VAL A 80 1.25 0.48 -19.98
CA VAL A 80 0.69 1.80 -20.38
C VAL A 80 -0.80 1.93 -20.06
N TYR A 81 -1.58 0.86 -20.21
CA TYR A 81 -3.03 0.88 -20.01
C TYR A 81 -3.49 0.43 -18.59
N GLN A 82 -2.58 0.15 -17.68
CA GLN A 82 -2.94 -0.38 -16.37
C GLN A 82 -3.82 0.59 -15.57
N ALA A 83 -3.51 1.87 -15.59
CA ALA A 83 -4.30 2.88 -14.89
C ALA A 83 -5.72 3.00 -15.47
N ASP A 84 -5.86 2.94 -16.80
CA ASP A 84 -7.18 2.97 -17.46
C ASP A 84 -7.98 1.72 -17.15
N PHE A 85 -7.33 0.55 -17.17
CA PHE A 85 -7.96 -0.70 -16.77
C PHE A 85 -8.47 -0.65 -15.33
N MET A 86 -7.66 -0.18 -14.39
CA MET A 86 -8.08 -0.04 -12.99
C MET A 86 -9.26 0.92 -12.84
N ARG A 87 -9.26 2.05 -13.54
CA ARG A 87 -10.38 3.00 -13.53
C ARG A 87 -11.67 2.41 -14.06
N GLN A 88 -11.58 1.56 -15.09
CA GLN A 88 -12.75 0.87 -15.65
C GLN A 88 -13.22 -0.29 -14.75
N TYR A 89 -12.31 -1.01 -14.13
CA TYR A 89 -12.65 -2.09 -13.21
C TYR A 89 -13.29 -1.58 -11.92
N PHE A 90 -12.68 -0.58 -11.29
CA PHE A 90 -13.14 -0.01 -10.03
C PHE A 90 -14.24 1.04 -10.25
N THR A 91 -15.39 0.57 -10.74
CA THR A 91 -16.64 1.33 -10.72
C THR A 91 -17.12 1.52 -9.27
N THR A 92 -18.03 2.47 -9.02
CA THR A 92 -18.57 2.69 -7.66
C THR A 92 -19.08 1.41 -6.99
N PRO A 93 -19.93 0.56 -7.64
CA PRO A 93 -20.36 -0.70 -7.04
C PRO A 93 -19.19 -1.64 -6.72
N LYS A 94 -18.19 -1.72 -7.59
CA LYS A 94 -17.02 -2.58 -7.40
C LYS A 94 -16.11 -2.07 -6.26
N ILE A 95 -15.99 -0.77 -6.08
CA ILE A 95 -15.28 -0.19 -4.93
C ILE A 95 -15.97 -0.58 -3.61
N LEU A 96 -17.31 -0.39 -3.54
CA LEU A 96 -18.06 -0.75 -2.34
C LEU A 96 -17.98 -2.26 -2.04
N GLU A 97 -18.05 -3.10 -3.07
CA GLU A 97 -17.85 -4.55 -2.96
C GLU A 97 -16.45 -4.88 -2.44
N THR A 98 -15.40 -4.28 -3.00
CA THR A 98 -14.00 -4.50 -2.59
C THR A 98 -13.79 -4.15 -1.12
N LEU A 99 -14.34 -3.03 -0.66
CA LEU A 99 -14.27 -2.63 0.75
C LEU A 99 -15.05 -3.59 1.65
N THR A 100 -16.21 -4.07 1.21
CA THR A 100 -16.98 -5.09 1.93
C THR A 100 -16.19 -6.39 2.07
N VAL A 101 -15.60 -6.89 0.97
CA VAL A 101 -14.77 -8.10 0.98
C VAL A 101 -13.56 -7.94 1.91
N ALA A 102 -12.93 -6.74 1.95
CA ALA A 102 -11.83 -6.48 2.86
C ALA A 102 -12.28 -6.59 4.33
N GLU A 103 -13.39 -5.97 4.67
CA GLU A 103 -13.96 -6.00 6.03
C GLU A 103 -14.38 -7.41 6.45
N GLU A 104 -15.05 -8.17 5.58
CA GLU A 104 -15.46 -9.55 5.82
C GLU A 104 -14.26 -10.47 6.09
N ASN A 105 -13.11 -10.22 5.46
CA ASN A 105 -11.87 -10.96 5.69
C ASN A 105 -11.03 -10.42 6.87
N GLY A 106 -11.56 -9.53 7.70
CA GLY A 106 -10.94 -9.08 8.95
C GLY A 106 -10.02 -7.87 8.81
N ILE A 107 -9.84 -7.31 7.62
CA ILE A 107 -9.21 -6.00 7.46
C ILE A 107 -10.15 -4.97 8.08
N ASN A 108 -9.65 -4.15 9.00
CA ASN A 108 -10.45 -3.13 9.66
C ASN A 108 -10.04 -1.71 9.30
N THR A 109 -9.09 -1.54 8.39
CA THR A 109 -8.53 -0.23 8.07
C THR A 109 -8.22 -0.13 6.58
N LEU A 110 -8.60 0.99 5.99
CA LEU A 110 -8.20 1.40 4.65
C LEU A 110 -7.19 2.54 4.70
N LEU A 111 -6.27 2.60 3.73
CA LEU A 111 -5.31 3.66 3.56
C LEU A 111 -5.48 4.22 2.15
N MET A 112 -6.13 5.39 2.04
CA MET A 112 -6.52 5.98 0.77
C MET A 112 -6.33 7.49 0.78
N ARG A 113 -6.26 8.08 -0.42
CA ARG A 113 -6.12 9.52 -0.62
C ARG A 113 -7.33 10.30 -0.09
N ALA A 114 -7.08 11.50 0.42
CA ALA A 114 -8.14 12.41 0.87
C ALA A 114 -8.65 13.30 -0.28
N ASP A 115 -8.94 12.70 -1.43
CA ASP A 115 -9.56 13.38 -2.57
C ASP A 115 -11.09 13.21 -2.56
N ASP A 116 -11.79 14.03 -3.37
CA ASP A 116 -13.25 14.06 -3.41
C ASP A 116 -13.87 12.71 -3.79
N ARG A 117 -13.21 11.99 -4.71
CA ARG A 117 -13.69 10.68 -5.16
C ARG A 117 -13.65 9.65 -4.02
N ILE A 118 -12.54 9.58 -3.32
CA ILE A 118 -12.37 8.62 -2.20
C ILE A 118 -13.28 8.99 -1.04
N ILE A 119 -13.37 10.28 -0.68
CA ILE A 119 -14.29 10.75 0.37
C ILE A 119 -15.73 10.36 0.04
N SER A 120 -16.16 10.55 -1.21
CA SER A 120 -17.50 10.14 -1.65
C SER A 120 -17.73 8.63 -1.50
N HIS A 121 -16.80 7.80 -1.99
CA HIS A 121 -16.93 6.34 -1.89
C HIS A 121 -16.87 5.83 -0.44
N TYR A 122 -16.02 6.42 0.39
CA TYR A 122 -15.96 6.08 1.81
C TYR A 122 -17.28 6.38 2.54
N ASN A 123 -17.86 7.54 2.26
CA ASN A 123 -19.15 7.91 2.82
C ASN A 123 -20.30 7.02 2.30
N MET A 124 -20.28 6.66 1.01
CA MET A 124 -21.23 5.68 0.45
C MET A 124 -21.07 4.32 1.11
N PHE A 125 -19.84 3.83 1.28
CA PHE A 125 -19.56 2.55 1.93
C PHE A 125 -20.16 2.51 3.35
N LYS A 126 -19.93 3.55 4.14
CA LYS A 126 -20.50 3.65 5.49
C LYS A 126 -22.03 3.70 5.47
N LYS A 127 -22.61 4.49 4.57
CA LYS A 127 -24.07 4.71 4.52
C LYS A 127 -24.82 3.54 3.92
N GLU A 128 -24.33 2.96 2.83
CA GLU A 128 -25.10 1.98 2.04
C GLU A 128 -24.75 0.53 2.42
N ARG A 129 -23.55 0.29 2.94
CA ARG A 129 -23.08 -1.04 3.35
C ARG A 129 -22.96 -1.21 4.87
N GLY A 130 -23.17 -0.15 5.64
CA GLY A 130 -22.94 -0.18 7.09
C GLY A 130 -21.46 -0.39 7.45
N GLY A 131 -20.54 -0.06 6.52
CA GLY A 131 -19.12 -0.34 6.67
C GLY A 131 -18.49 0.38 7.87
N THR A 132 -17.57 -0.30 8.54
CA THR A 132 -16.92 0.16 9.77
C THR A 132 -15.41 0.37 9.62
N LEU A 133 -14.86 0.19 8.41
CA LEU A 133 -13.43 0.37 8.15
C LEU A 133 -12.95 1.74 8.66
N GLN A 134 -11.89 1.73 9.44
CA GLN A 134 -11.14 2.93 9.82
C GLN A 134 -10.41 3.50 8.61
N TRP A 135 -10.21 4.81 8.57
CA TRP A 135 -9.52 5.44 7.44
C TRP A 135 -8.25 6.16 7.89
N ILE A 136 -7.10 5.73 7.34
CA ILE A 136 -5.84 6.47 7.37
C ILE A 136 -5.73 7.21 6.04
N ALA A 137 -5.71 8.53 6.09
CA ALA A 137 -5.74 9.36 4.89
C ALA A 137 -4.32 9.73 4.42
N THR A 138 -4.09 9.63 3.10
CA THR A 138 -2.95 10.29 2.45
C THR A 138 -3.36 11.70 2.08
N SER A 139 -2.57 12.71 2.41
CA SER A 139 -2.82 14.06 1.89
C SER A 139 -2.75 14.07 0.35
N ALA A 140 -3.68 14.80 -0.28
CA ALA A 140 -3.79 14.92 -1.73
C ALA A 140 -3.25 16.30 -2.15
N PRO A 141 -1.97 16.41 -2.57
CA PRO A 141 -1.32 17.70 -2.78
C PRO A 141 -1.96 18.55 -3.90
N GLU A 142 -2.67 17.92 -4.82
CA GLU A 142 -3.41 18.60 -5.88
C GLU A 142 -4.73 19.21 -5.42
N GLN A 143 -5.15 18.98 -4.19
CA GLN A 143 -6.43 19.44 -3.63
C GLN A 143 -6.29 20.43 -2.47
N GLY A 144 -5.28 21.29 -2.53
CA GLY A 144 -5.04 22.33 -1.55
C GLY A 144 -3.85 22.06 -0.63
N SER A 145 -3.71 22.85 0.43
CA SER A 145 -2.63 22.65 1.38
C SER A 145 -2.78 21.32 2.13
N PRO A 146 -1.66 20.70 2.57
CA PRO A 146 -1.72 19.46 3.33
C PRO A 146 -2.62 19.55 4.58
N VAL A 147 -2.62 20.70 5.27
CA VAL A 147 -3.40 20.90 6.50
C VAL A 147 -4.90 21.03 6.20
N GLU A 148 -5.28 21.75 5.15
CA GLU A 148 -6.68 21.83 4.71
C GLU A 148 -7.20 20.48 4.26
N ASN A 149 -6.38 19.73 3.53
CA ASN A 149 -6.73 18.38 3.10
C ASN A 149 -6.87 17.42 4.30
N ALA A 150 -5.99 17.54 5.31
CA ALA A 150 -6.11 16.79 6.56
C ALA A 150 -7.39 17.13 7.34
N LYS A 151 -7.77 18.41 7.35
CA LYS A 151 -9.03 18.86 7.96
C LYS A 151 -10.23 18.21 7.27
N ARG A 152 -10.24 18.18 5.94
CA ARG A 152 -11.31 17.50 5.17
C ARG A 152 -11.37 15.99 5.49
N ALA A 153 -10.21 15.32 5.55
CA ALA A 153 -10.15 13.90 5.88
C ALA A 153 -10.72 13.63 7.28
N ARG A 154 -10.31 14.42 8.28
CA ARG A 154 -10.83 14.33 9.66
C ARG A 154 -12.34 14.53 9.70
N ASP A 155 -12.84 15.56 9.05
CA ASP A 155 -14.28 15.92 9.04
C ASP A 155 -15.13 14.83 8.35
N ASN A 156 -14.52 13.97 7.55
CA ASN A 156 -15.13 12.78 6.95
C ASN A 156 -14.78 11.46 7.66
N GLY A 157 -14.19 11.52 8.86
CA GLY A 157 -14.01 10.37 9.73
C GLY A 157 -12.69 9.63 9.60
N ALA A 158 -11.66 10.23 8.99
CA ALA A 158 -10.31 9.68 9.05
C ALA A 158 -9.78 9.70 10.49
N ILE A 159 -9.11 8.62 10.90
CA ILE A 159 -8.49 8.48 12.22
C ILE A 159 -7.06 9.01 12.25
N ALA A 160 -6.41 9.06 11.09
CA ALA A 160 -5.04 9.51 10.91
C ALA A 160 -4.86 10.12 9.51
N VAL A 161 -3.87 11.00 9.40
CA VAL A 161 -3.43 11.55 8.12
C VAL A 161 -1.91 11.56 8.06
N TYR A 162 -1.34 11.33 6.89
CA TYR A 162 0.09 11.50 6.70
C TYR A 162 0.40 12.40 5.48
N LEU A 163 1.52 13.11 5.59
CA LEU A 163 2.05 13.88 4.47
C LEU A 163 2.45 12.91 3.35
N HIS A 164 1.96 13.16 2.14
CA HIS A 164 2.27 12.34 0.97
C HIS A 164 3.79 12.16 0.78
N GLY A 165 4.22 10.90 0.57
CA GLY A 165 5.63 10.57 0.54
C GLY A 165 6.45 11.35 -0.50
N GLY A 166 5.92 11.53 -1.71
CA GLY A 166 6.60 12.34 -2.74
C GLY A 166 6.78 13.79 -2.34
N VAL A 167 5.80 14.38 -1.65
CA VAL A 167 5.90 15.76 -1.14
C VAL A 167 6.99 15.85 -0.07
N ALA A 168 7.03 14.92 0.86
CA ALA A 168 8.07 14.90 1.89
C ALA A 168 9.47 14.69 1.29
N ASP A 169 9.59 13.77 0.32
CA ASP A 169 10.85 13.51 -0.39
C ASP A 169 11.35 14.77 -1.13
N ASP A 170 10.45 15.51 -1.79
CA ASP A 170 10.80 16.72 -2.52
C ASP A 170 11.16 17.88 -1.58
N LEU A 171 10.49 18.03 -0.44
CA LEU A 171 10.84 19.01 0.58
C LEU A 171 12.24 18.76 1.15
N VAL A 172 12.57 17.51 1.45
CA VAL A 172 13.92 17.17 1.95
C VAL A 172 14.99 17.44 0.89
N LYS A 173 14.75 17.05 -0.37
CA LYS A 173 15.67 17.37 -1.49
C LYS A 173 15.88 18.88 -1.66
N ALA A 174 14.86 19.68 -1.40
CA ALA A 174 14.93 21.14 -1.46
C ALA A 174 15.56 21.79 -0.21
N GLY A 175 15.98 21.00 0.79
CA GLY A 175 16.53 21.50 2.05
C GLY A 175 15.48 22.14 2.99
N LYS A 176 14.20 21.80 2.80
CA LYS A 176 13.04 22.38 3.49
C LYS A 176 12.40 21.42 4.50
N VAL A 177 13.22 20.71 5.24
CA VAL A 177 12.74 19.72 6.21
C VAL A 177 11.86 20.34 7.31
N ASP A 178 12.11 21.59 7.66
CA ASP A 178 11.32 22.32 8.67
C ASP A 178 9.84 22.47 8.26
N GLU A 179 9.56 22.64 6.94
CA GLU A 179 8.19 22.70 6.44
C GLU A 179 7.43 21.38 6.72
N ILE A 180 8.11 20.24 6.74
CA ILE A 180 7.50 18.95 7.13
C ILE A 180 7.06 19.01 8.60
N GLY A 181 7.91 19.60 9.47
CA GLY A 181 7.59 19.78 10.88
C GLY A 181 6.35 20.65 11.08
N GLU A 182 6.27 21.78 10.37
CA GLU A 182 5.11 22.69 10.41
C GLU A 182 3.81 21.98 9.97
N ILE A 183 3.89 21.17 8.92
CA ILE A 183 2.74 20.38 8.41
C ILE A 183 2.30 19.36 9.45
N VAL A 184 3.23 18.59 10.04
CA VAL A 184 2.93 17.58 11.08
C VAL A 184 2.28 18.24 12.30
N GLU A 185 2.80 19.37 12.75
CA GLU A 185 2.18 20.13 13.85
C GLU A 185 0.79 20.67 13.45
N GLY A 186 0.61 21.08 12.20
CA GLY A 186 -0.70 21.45 11.65
C GLY A 186 -1.70 20.29 11.75
N PHE A 187 -1.29 19.07 11.40
CA PHE A 187 -2.13 17.87 11.54
C PHE A 187 -2.48 17.59 13.02
N LYS A 188 -1.48 17.64 13.91
CA LYS A 188 -1.69 17.41 15.34
C LYS A 188 -2.67 18.42 15.95
N LYS A 189 -2.59 19.69 15.56
CA LYS A 189 -3.54 20.74 16.00
C LYS A 189 -4.99 20.46 15.60
N LEU A 190 -5.21 19.66 14.56
CA LEU A 190 -6.56 19.20 14.19
C LEU A 190 -7.08 18.07 15.11
N GLY A 191 -6.26 17.54 16.01
CA GLY A 191 -6.64 16.41 16.88
C GLY A 191 -6.69 15.04 16.18
N ILE A 192 -6.05 14.91 15.02
CA ILE A 192 -5.91 13.67 14.25
C ILE A 192 -4.48 13.15 14.38
N MET A 193 -4.28 11.83 14.33
CA MET A 193 -2.93 11.27 14.31
C MET A 193 -2.18 11.70 13.05
N ALA A 194 -0.95 12.21 13.24
CA ALA A 194 -0.14 12.84 12.22
C ALA A 194 1.02 11.94 11.79
N GLY A 195 1.11 11.60 10.51
CA GLY A 195 2.18 10.77 9.95
C GLY A 195 3.04 11.47 8.91
N ILE A 196 4.17 10.85 8.62
CA ILE A 196 5.05 11.21 7.50
C ILE A 196 5.18 10.00 6.58
N GLY A 197 4.85 10.21 5.29
CA GLY A 197 5.16 9.25 4.22
C GLY A 197 6.53 9.54 3.61
N SER A 198 7.25 8.51 3.20
CA SER A 198 8.47 8.67 2.40
C SER A 198 8.74 7.45 1.51
N HIS A 199 9.27 7.72 0.33
CA HIS A 199 9.82 6.66 -0.54
C HIS A 199 11.30 6.47 -0.26
N LEU A 200 12.00 7.52 0.16
CA LEU A 200 13.43 7.53 0.39
C LEU A 200 13.70 7.43 1.89
N LEU A 201 14.63 6.54 2.26
CA LEU A 201 15.07 6.41 3.65
C LEU A 201 15.67 7.70 4.19
N ASP A 202 16.35 8.47 3.35
CA ASP A 202 16.97 9.75 3.72
C ASP A 202 15.92 10.79 4.16
N THR A 203 14.72 10.73 3.65
CA THR A 203 13.60 11.57 4.12
C THR A 203 13.25 11.25 5.57
N ALA A 204 13.09 9.97 5.90
CA ALA A 204 12.84 9.57 7.29
C ALA A 204 14.01 9.93 8.21
N ARG A 205 15.27 9.75 7.75
CA ARG A 205 16.48 10.15 8.46
C ARG A 205 16.51 11.65 8.74
N ALA A 206 16.23 12.47 7.72
CA ALA A 206 16.21 13.92 7.84
C ALA A 206 15.15 14.38 8.85
N CYS A 207 13.95 13.81 8.83
CA CYS A 207 12.89 14.13 9.77
C CYS A 207 13.29 13.78 11.22
N VAL A 208 13.91 12.63 11.44
CA VAL A 208 14.42 12.25 12.78
C VAL A 208 15.53 13.17 13.24
N HIS A 209 16.48 13.51 12.34
CA HIS A 209 17.58 14.45 12.66
C HIS A 209 17.06 15.84 13.02
N ALA A 210 16.06 16.32 12.30
CA ALA A 210 15.36 17.59 12.57
C ALA A 210 14.43 17.51 13.81
N ARG A 211 14.36 16.35 14.49
CA ARG A 211 13.50 16.11 15.67
C ARG A 211 12.01 16.34 15.41
N ILE A 212 11.56 16.12 14.19
CA ILE A 212 10.15 16.11 13.88
C ILE A 212 9.53 14.88 14.54
N ASP A 213 8.45 15.05 15.26
CA ASP A 213 7.79 14.03 16.08
C ASP A 213 6.41 13.64 15.49
N PRO A 214 6.33 12.86 14.41
CA PRO A 214 5.05 12.33 13.95
C PRO A 214 4.54 11.23 14.90
N ASP A 215 3.26 10.90 14.79
CA ASP A 215 2.68 9.77 15.53
C ASP A 215 3.01 8.43 14.86
N PHE A 216 3.28 8.40 13.56
CA PHE A 216 3.66 7.21 12.81
C PHE A 216 4.42 7.56 11.53
N TYR A 217 5.08 6.55 10.95
CA TYR A 217 5.75 6.64 9.67
C TYR A 217 5.13 5.70 8.65
N MET A 218 5.10 6.11 7.40
CA MET A 218 4.80 5.26 6.26
C MET A 218 6.00 5.26 5.31
N VAL A 219 6.79 4.19 5.33
CA VAL A 219 8.07 4.09 4.60
C VAL A 219 8.07 2.87 3.69
N THR A 220 8.58 3.06 2.47
CA THR A 220 8.72 1.98 1.49
C THR A 220 9.72 0.93 1.92
N ILE A 221 9.36 -0.33 1.66
CA ILE A 221 10.30 -1.45 1.71
C ILE A 221 9.91 -2.52 0.67
N ASN A 222 10.86 -2.96 -0.13
CA ASN A 222 10.68 -4.10 -1.02
C ASN A 222 12.05 -4.67 -1.45
N ARG A 223 12.06 -5.89 -1.98
CA ARG A 223 13.30 -6.59 -2.37
C ARG A 223 13.88 -6.18 -3.72
N VAL A 224 13.18 -5.34 -4.48
CA VAL A 224 13.58 -4.95 -5.85
C VAL A 224 14.00 -3.48 -5.92
N ASN A 225 14.18 -2.84 -4.77
CA ASN A 225 14.59 -1.45 -4.60
C ASN A 225 13.71 -0.45 -5.41
N TYR A 226 12.44 -0.80 -5.59
CA TYR A 226 11.49 0.04 -6.29
C TYR A 226 11.05 1.20 -5.39
N TYR A 227 11.45 2.42 -5.73
CA TYR A 227 11.28 3.60 -4.86
C TYR A 227 11.66 3.31 -3.40
N CYS A 228 12.78 2.64 -3.20
CA CYS A 228 13.19 2.15 -1.89
C CYS A 228 14.72 2.06 -1.84
N SER A 229 15.32 2.36 -0.70
CA SER A 229 16.69 1.98 -0.38
C SER A 229 16.79 0.46 -0.14
N GLU A 230 17.99 -0.06 0.06
CA GLU A 230 18.19 -1.47 0.42
C GLU A 230 17.33 -1.84 1.63
N ALA A 231 16.57 -2.93 1.53
CA ALA A 231 15.60 -3.35 2.56
C ALA A 231 16.25 -3.52 3.95
N ALA A 232 17.48 -4.00 4.00
CA ALA A 232 18.23 -4.15 5.24
C ALA A 232 18.48 -2.81 5.93
N GLU A 233 18.87 -1.77 5.18
CA GLU A 233 19.09 -0.43 5.73
C GLU A 233 17.79 0.18 6.26
N VAL A 234 16.71 0.05 5.49
CA VAL A 234 15.37 0.50 5.91
C VAL A 234 14.97 -0.18 7.20
N GLY A 235 15.10 -1.50 7.28
CA GLY A 235 14.75 -2.27 8.47
C GLY A 235 15.59 -1.89 9.68
N ILE A 236 16.91 -1.76 9.55
CA ILE A 236 17.80 -1.34 10.64
C ILE A 236 17.39 0.03 11.18
N PHE A 237 17.16 1.00 10.30
CA PHE A 237 16.79 2.35 10.71
C PHE A 237 15.39 2.38 11.34
N MET A 238 14.39 1.80 10.69
CA MET A 238 13.03 1.84 11.18
C MET A 238 12.83 1.09 12.51
N ARG A 239 13.59 0.02 12.78
CA ARG A 239 13.60 -0.65 14.08
C ARG A 239 14.14 0.23 15.22
N SER A 240 14.98 1.20 14.93
CA SER A 240 15.48 2.16 15.93
C SER A 240 14.43 3.20 16.35
N ILE A 241 13.36 3.37 15.58
CA ILE A 241 12.31 4.36 15.81
C ILE A 241 11.15 3.73 16.58
N LYS A 242 10.80 4.30 17.76
CA LYS A 242 9.67 3.86 18.58
C LYS A 242 8.35 4.55 18.18
N LYS A 243 8.01 4.48 16.90
CA LYS A 243 6.73 4.94 16.33
C LYS A 243 6.18 3.84 15.41
N PRO A 244 4.87 3.67 15.28
CA PRO A 244 4.29 2.72 14.33
C PRO A 244 4.84 2.93 12.93
N TRP A 245 5.18 1.84 12.25
CA TRP A 245 5.61 1.85 10.87
C TRP A 245 4.64 1.08 9.98
N ILE A 246 3.99 1.80 9.06
CA ILE A 246 3.23 1.21 7.97
C ILE A 246 4.20 1.01 6.80
N ALA A 247 4.53 -0.23 6.50
CA ALA A 247 5.34 -0.60 5.34
C ALA A 247 4.46 -0.58 4.09
N PHE A 248 4.91 0.10 3.03
CA PHE A 248 4.17 0.15 1.77
C PHE A 248 5.07 -0.11 0.56
N LYS A 249 4.47 -0.25 -0.64
CA LYS A 249 5.12 -0.70 -1.87
C LYS A 249 5.86 -2.04 -1.70
N VAL A 250 5.44 -2.84 -0.74
CA VAL A 250 6.05 -4.12 -0.38
C VAL A 250 6.09 -5.14 -1.53
N LEU A 251 5.20 -4.98 -2.50
CA LEU A 251 5.15 -5.80 -3.72
C LEU A 251 5.95 -5.20 -4.89
N GLY A 252 6.68 -4.08 -4.69
CA GLY A 252 7.49 -3.45 -5.74
C GLY A 252 6.72 -3.15 -7.02
N ALA A 253 5.48 -2.62 -6.91
CA ALA A 253 4.54 -2.43 -8.03
C ALA A 253 4.26 -3.74 -8.79
N GLY A 254 3.95 -4.81 -8.08
CA GLY A 254 3.58 -6.11 -8.63
C GLY A 254 4.75 -6.96 -9.15
N ARG A 255 5.98 -6.60 -8.84
CA ARG A 255 7.18 -7.37 -9.22
C ARG A 255 7.53 -8.47 -8.23
N VAL A 256 6.98 -8.40 -7.03
CA VAL A 256 7.25 -9.30 -5.91
C VAL A 256 5.97 -10.04 -5.54
N LYS A 257 6.05 -11.34 -5.33
CA LYS A 257 4.91 -12.14 -4.86
C LYS A 257 4.49 -11.72 -3.45
N PRO A 258 3.18 -11.75 -3.12
CA PRO A 258 2.69 -11.37 -1.80
C PRO A 258 3.42 -12.04 -0.64
N GLN A 259 3.60 -13.38 -0.70
CA GLN A 259 4.27 -14.15 0.36
C GLN A 259 5.70 -13.65 0.62
N GLU A 260 6.43 -13.28 -0.44
CA GLU A 260 7.81 -12.81 -0.32
C GLU A 260 7.86 -11.37 0.18
N GLY A 261 7.01 -10.48 -0.37
CA GLY A 261 6.97 -9.08 0.00
C GLY A 261 6.48 -8.86 1.43
N PHE A 262 5.43 -9.57 1.84
CA PHE A 262 4.88 -9.49 3.21
C PHE A 262 5.88 -10.01 4.23
N ARG A 263 6.50 -11.17 3.97
CA ARG A 263 7.53 -11.75 4.83
C ARG A 263 8.69 -10.78 5.03
N LEU A 264 9.26 -10.27 3.93
CA LEU A 264 10.37 -9.32 3.98
C LEU A 264 10.03 -8.09 4.83
N ALA A 265 8.85 -7.50 4.64
CA ALA A 265 8.46 -6.31 5.39
C ALA A 265 8.31 -6.60 6.88
N PHE A 266 7.71 -7.72 7.28
CA PHE A 266 7.58 -8.10 8.70
C PHE A 266 8.94 -8.45 9.32
N GLU A 267 9.77 -9.25 8.65
CA GLU A 267 11.13 -9.61 9.13
C GLU A 267 12.04 -8.39 9.31
N HIS A 268 11.78 -7.31 8.59
CA HIS A 268 12.49 -6.04 8.75
C HIS A 268 11.85 -5.08 9.77
N GLY A 269 10.76 -5.48 10.42
CA GLY A 269 10.14 -4.75 11.51
C GLY A 269 8.93 -3.89 11.10
N GLY A 270 8.35 -4.09 9.92
CA GLY A 270 7.08 -3.48 9.56
C GLY A 270 5.99 -3.85 10.58
N ASP A 271 5.28 -2.86 11.11
CA ASP A 271 4.19 -3.13 12.05
C ASP A 271 2.90 -3.44 11.31
N PHE A 272 2.68 -2.74 10.21
CA PHE A 272 1.51 -2.85 9.35
C PHE A 272 1.93 -2.85 7.90
N LEU A 273 1.17 -3.54 7.04
CA LEU A 273 1.37 -3.55 5.59
C LEU A 273 0.23 -2.81 4.91
N ALA A 274 0.51 -1.77 4.13
CA ALA A 274 -0.46 -1.15 3.25
C ALA A 274 -0.29 -1.69 1.82
N VAL A 275 -1.30 -2.40 1.33
CA VAL A 275 -1.26 -3.12 0.07
C VAL A 275 -2.49 -2.79 -0.77
N GLY A 276 -2.26 -2.32 -2.01
CA GLY A 276 -3.31 -2.19 -3.00
C GLY A 276 -3.74 -3.58 -3.47
N MET A 277 -5.03 -3.89 -3.36
CA MET A 277 -5.58 -5.21 -3.69
C MET A 277 -6.84 -5.08 -4.55
N PHE A 278 -7.03 -6.03 -5.45
CA PHE A 278 -8.32 -6.28 -6.06
C PHE A 278 -9.17 -7.16 -5.12
N ASP A 279 -10.48 -7.09 -5.23
CA ASP A 279 -11.42 -7.86 -4.41
C ASP A 279 -11.09 -9.37 -4.36
N TRP A 280 -10.73 -9.95 -5.49
CA TRP A 280 -10.37 -11.38 -5.60
C TRP A 280 -9.00 -11.75 -5.01
N GLN A 281 -8.12 -10.78 -4.72
CA GLN A 281 -6.81 -11.01 -4.07
C GLN A 281 -6.92 -10.99 -2.54
N ILE A 282 -7.85 -10.21 -2.00
CA ILE A 282 -7.92 -9.87 -0.57
C ILE A 282 -7.89 -11.11 0.33
N ARG A 283 -8.69 -12.12 0.01
CA ARG A 283 -8.79 -13.32 0.83
C ARG A 283 -7.44 -14.06 0.93
N ASP A 284 -6.79 -14.24 -0.20
CA ASP A 284 -5.53 -14.99 -0.26
C ASP A 284 -4.39 -14.18 0.41
N ASP A 285 -4.36 -12.86 0.24
CA ASP A 285 -3.39 -11.99 0.90
C ASP A 285 -3.59 -11.96 2.42
N VAL A 286 -4.83 -11.92 2.91
CA VAL A 286 -5.15 -12.04 4.34
C VAL A 286 -4.68 -13.40 4.88
N ALA A 287 -4.96 -14.48 4.16
CA ALA A 287 -4.53 -15.83 4.57
C ALA A 287 -3.00 -15.93 4.68
N HIS A 288 -2.27 -15.34 3.73
CA HIS A 288 -0.80 -15.30 3.78
C HIS A 288 -0.28 -14.54 5.00
N VAL A 289 -0.83 -13.36 5.29
CA VAL A 289 -0.42 -12.59 6.48
C VAL A 289 -0.74 -13.35 7.76
N GLN A 290 -1.94 -13.93 7.86
CA GLN A 290 -2.35 -14.70 9.03
C GLN A 290 -1.44 -15.91 9.27
N GLU A 291 -1.13 -16.67 8.22
CA GLU A 291 -0.24 -17.83 8.31
C GLU A 291 1.17 -17.43 8.76
N MET A 292 1.72 -16.35 8.21
CA MET A 292 3.04 -15.84 8.57
C MET A 292 3.11 -15.44 10.05
N LEU A 293 2.13 -14.68 10.51
CA LEU A 293 2.09 -14.19 11.89
C LEU A 293 1.82 -15.33 12.89
N ALA A 294 0.99 -16.31 12.51
CA ALA A 294 0.75 -17.50 13.33
C ALA A 294 2.01 -18.38 13.51
N LYS A 295 2.91 -18.38 12.53
CA LYS A 295 4.21 -19.08 12.60
C LYS A 295 5.26 -18.35 13.43
N GLY A 296 4.94 -17.17 13.98
CA GLY A 296 5.82 -16.45 14.90
C GLY A 296 6.97 -15.72 14.17
N ILE A 297 6.69 -14.96 13.12
CA ILE A 297 7.70 -14.07 12.53
C ILE A 297 8.21 -13.11 13.59
N ASP A 298 9.52 -13.09 13.81
CA ASP A 298 10.16 -12.09 14.65
C ASP A 298 10.17 -10.75 13.93
N ARG A 299 9.37 -9.81 14.43
CA ARG A 299 9.29 -8.45 13.90
C ARG A 299 10.24 -7.49 14.60
N PHE A 300 10.95 -7.94 15.65
CA PHE A 300 11.87 -7.12 16.46
C PHE A 300 11.24 -5.86 17.06
N ARG A 301 9.91 -5.84 17.20
CA ARG A 301 9.13 -4.67 17.63
C ARG A 301 7.95 -5.13 18.51
N ASP A 302 8.26 -5.67 19.70
CA ASP A 302 7.29 -6.26 20.62
C ASP A 302 6.28 -5.25 21.17
N TRP A 303 6.58 -3.96 21.05
CA TRP A 303 5.77 -2.87 21.58
C TRP A 303 4.65 -2.41 20.61
N ALA A 304 4.62 -2.87 19.34
CA ALA A 304 3.71 -2.42 18.29
C ALA A 304 2.71 -3.49 17.84
#